data_7370c6bee65f054dfc707ab42a97109e
#
_entry.id   7370c6bee65f054dfc707ab42a97109e
#
_cell.length_a   1.000
_cell.length_b   1.000
_cell.length_c   1.000
_cell.angle_alpha   90.00
_cell.angle_beta   90.00
_cell.angle_gamma   90.00
#
_symmetry.space_group_name_H-M   'P 1'
#
loop_
_entity.id
_entity.type
_entity.pdbx_description
1 polymer ?
#
loop_
_entity_poly.entity_id
_entity_poly.type
_entity_poly.pdbx_seq_one_letter_code
_entity_poly.pdbx_strand_id
1 'polypeptide(L)'
;MFNTMTVTKAAGALIGSLLFLLLTSWAASGLYHVGPSGHVAEGEAPPQAYTIAVEGGGDAGAEAGAAEEQVDFPALLAAADPAAGEKVFGKCKSCHKLDGSKGTGPHLDGVMGRPVASVADFAYSEGMKAHGGNWDPEPLQVFLTDPKGVVPGTKMSFAGLKKPEDRANLIAYLQTVN
;
A
#
# COMPACT_ATOMS: atom_id res chain seq x y z
N MET A 1 21.07 -34.97 47.69
CA MET A 1 20.57 -33.87 48.53
C MET A 1 20.77 -32.56 47.79
N PHE A 2 19.70 -31.88 47.45
CA PHE A 2 19.84 -30.57 46.84
C PHE A 2 20.30 -29.53 47.88
N ASN A 3 21.37 -28.87 47.63
CA ASN A 3 21.91 -27.84 48.52
C ASN A 3 20.97 -26.62 48.49
N THR A 4 20.47 -26.22 49.65
CA THR A 4 19.48 -25.11 49.80
C THR A 4 20.03 -23.81 49.18
N MET A 5 21.33 -23.59 49.28
CA MET A 5 22.00 -22.42 48.66
C MET A 5 21.96 -22.47 47.11
N THR A 6 22.06 -23.63 46.51
CA THR A 6 21.97 -23.79 45.05
C THR A 6 20.54 -23.57 44.56
N VAL A 7 19.55 -24.10 45.32
CA VAL A 7 18.13 -23.92 44.99
C VAL A 7 17.70 -22.45 45.09
N THR A 8 18.12 -21.74 46.16
CA THR A 8 17.81 -20.31 46.31
C THR A 8 18.47 -19.44 45.25
N LYS A 9 19.73 -19.74 44.85
CA LYS A 9 20.40 -19.04 43.76
C LYS A 9 19.71 -19.26 42.40
N ALA A 10 19.33 -20.51 42.12
CA ALA A 10 18.62 -20.85 40.88
C ALA A 10 17.22 -20.20 40.82
N ALA A 11 16.48 -20.25 41.94
CA ALA A 11 15.17 -19.58 42.04
C ALA A 11 15.31 -18.05 41.89
N GLY A 12 16.29 -17.44 42.54
CA GLY A 12 16.55 -16.01 42.39
C GLY A 12 16.91 -15.58 40.95
N ALA A 13 17.71 -16.39 40.26
CA ALA A 13 18.06 -16.14 38.87
C ALA A 13 16.87 -16.25 37.95
N LEU A 14 16.00 -17.25 38.15
CA LEU A 14 14.77 -17.42 37.36
C LEU A 14 13.79 -16.27 37.60
N ILE A 15 13.55 -15.90 38.85
CA ILE A 15 12.64 -14.78 39.18
C ILE A 15 13.21 -13.46 38.64
N GLY A 16 14.50 -13.22 38.78
CA GLY A 16 15.15 -12.03 38.26
C GLY A 16 15.07 -11.91 36.74
N SER A 17 15.27 -13.01 36.02
CA SER A 17 15.13 -13.02 34.54
C SER A 17 13.71 -12.78 34.08
N LEU A 18 12.72 -13.37 34.79
CA LEU A 18 11.31 -13.17 34.51
C LEU A 18 10.89 -11.71 34.75
N LEU A 19 11.29 -11.12 35.87
CA LEU A 19 11.02 -9.71 36.16
C LEU A 19 11.67 -8.78 35.13
N PHE A 20 12.90 -9.07 34.72
CA PHE A 20 13.56 -8.29 33.66
C PHE A 20 12.79 -8.33 32.35
N LEU A 21 12.34 -9.53 31.93
CA LEU A 21 11.53 -9.67 30.71
C LEU A 21 10.18 -8.96 30.80
N LEU A 22 9.50 -9.04 31.96
CA LEU A 22 8.24 -8.34 32.17
C LEU A 22 8.42 -6.82 32.15
N LEU A 23 9.47 -6.29 32.79
CA LEU A 23 9.74 -4.86 32.78
C LEU A 23 10.14 -4.36 31.39
N THR A 24 10.94 -5.11 30.65
CA THR A 24 11.29 -4.74 29.27
C THR A 24 10.08 -4.80 28.34
N SER A 25 9.21 -5.80 28.49
CA SER A 25 7.96 -5.90 27.75
C SER A 25 7.02 -4.75 28.08
N TRP A 26 6.88 -4.39 29.35
CA TRP A 26 6.07 -3.26 29.79
C TRP A 26 6.60 -1.93 29.24
N ALA A 27 7.92 -1.70 29.32
CA ALA A 27 8.55 -0.50 28.78
C ALA A 27 8.40 -0.44 27.24
N ALA A 28 8.58 -1.56 26.54
CA ALA A 28 8.39 -1.64 25.11
C ALA A 28 6.93 -1.36 24.71
N SER A 29 5.94 -1.87 25.46
CA SER A 29 4.53 -1.58 25.22
C SER A 29 4.16 -0.11 25.44
N GLY A 30 4.89 0.59 26.30
CA GLY A 30 4.71 2.03 26.51
C GLY A 30 5.33 2.90 25.40
N LEU A 31 6.45 2.43 24.79
CA LEU A 31 7.11 3.12 23.68
C LEU A 31 6.50 2.79 22.31
N TYR A 32 6.08 1.54 22.12
CA TYR A 32 5.54 1.04 20.87
C TYR A 32 4.08 0.63 21.11
N HIS A 33 3.14 1.54 20.88
CA HIS A 33 1.71 1.23 20.88
C HIS A 33 1.39 0.32 19.69
N VAL A 34 1.50 -0.97 19.89
CA VAL A 34 1.14 -1.99 18.89
C VAL A 34 -0.12 -2.70 19.39
N GLY A 35 -1.28 -2.16 19.05
CA GLY A 35 -2.56 -2.81 19.35
C GLY A 35 -3.71 -1.83 19.56
N PRO A 36 -4.95 -2.29 19.39
CA PRO A 36 -6.12 -1.46 19.65
C PRO A 36 -6.15 -1.05 21.13
N SER A 37 -6.27 0.24 21.39
CA SER A 37 -6.43 0.82 22.72
C SER A 37 -7.82 0.50 23.28
N GLY A 38 -8.00 -0.70 23.82
CA GLY A 38 -9.23 -1.12 24.49
C GLY A 38 -9.01 -2.48 25.15
N HIS A 39 -9.26 -2.57 26.46
CA HIS A 39 -9.39 -3.86 27.14
C HIS A 39 -10.65 -4.55 26.62
N VAL A 40 -10.52 -5.52 25.73
CA VAL A 40 -11.60 -6.44 25.39
C VAL A 40 -11.60 -7.57 26.41
N ALA A 41 -12.74 -7.81 27.05
CA ALA A 41 -12.95 -8.98 27.88
C ALA A 41 -12.86 -10.25 27.02
N GLU A 42 -12.32 -11.34 27.62
CA GLU A 42 -12.13 -12.64 26.95
C GLU A 42 -13.46 -13.11 26.35
N GLY A 43 -13.56 -13.13 25.01
CA GLY A 43 -14.75 -13.56 24.28
C GLY A 43 -15.48 -12.47 23.47
N GLU A 44 -15.06 -11.22 23.55
CA GLU A 44 -15.67 -10.13 22.81
C GLU A 44 -14.76 -9.67 21.66
N ALA A 45 -15.32 -9.59 20.45
CA ALA A 45 -14.58 -9.09 19.30
C ALA A 45 -14.16 -7.62 19.53
N PRO A 46 -12.95 -7.20 19.14
CA PRO A 46 -12.50 -5.82 19.32
C PRO A 46 -13.48 -4.86 18.66
N PRO A 47 -13.76 -3.69 19.28
CA PRO A 47 -14.67 -2.72 18.68
C PRO A 47 -14.14 -2.26 17.34
N GLN A 48 -14.86 -2.61 16.28
CA GLN A 48 -14.56 -2.08 14.95
C GLN A 48 -15.01 -0.62 14.90
N ALA A 49 -14.13 0.27 14.51
CA ALA A 49 -14.42 1.68 14.40
C ALA A 49 -15.48 2.01 13.32
N TYR A 50 -15.84 1.01 12.49
CA TYR A 50 -16.83 1.15 11.42
C TYR A 50 -17.44 -0.22 11.07
N THR A 51 -18.77 -0.32 11.03
CA THR A 51 -19.52 -1.48 10.53
C THR A 51 -20.15 -1.13 9.18
N ILE A 52 -19.81 -1.89 8.13
CA ILE A 52 -20.48 -1.79 6.84
C ILE A 52 -21.68 -2.73 6.89
N ALA A 53 -22.90 -2.20 6.76
CA ALA A 53 -24.09 -3.00 6.55
C ALA A 53 -24.08 -3.53 5.10
N VAL A 54 -23.68 -4.79 4.90
CA VAL A 54 -23.86 -5.50 3.63
C VAL A 54 -25.13 -6.31 3.71
N GLU A 55 -26.19 -5.93 3.02
CA GLU A 55 -27.31 -6.80 2.71
C GLU A 55 -26.89 -7.78 1.62
N GLY A 56 -26.77 -9.06 1.98
CA GLY A 56 -26.73 -10.19 1.05
C GLY A 56 -25.38 -10.89 0.87
N GLY A 57 -25.14 -11.90 1.70
CA GLY A 57 -24.57 -13.21 1.46
C GLY A 57 -23.26 -13.42 0.69
N GLY A 58 -22.26 -14.06 1.32
CA GLY A 58 -21.20 -14.80 0.66
C GLY A 58 -19.83 -14.59 1.27
N ASP A 59 -19.42 -15.55 2.07
CA ASP A 59 -18.10 -15.78 2.66
C ASP A 59 -16.98 -15.75 1.62
N ALA A 60 -16.00 -14.86 1.81
CA ALA A 60 -14.60 -15.07 1.41
C ALA A 60 -13.73 -13.95 2.01
N GLY A 61 -12.73 -14.33 2.80
CA GLY A 61 -11.78 -13.45 3.47
C GLY A 61 -11.14 -12.41 2.55
N ALA A 62 -11.27 -11.16 2.95
CA ALA A 62 -10.55 -10.05 2.33
C ALA A 62 -9.79 -9.30 3.41
N GLU A 63 -8.48 -9.29 3.28
CA GLU A 63 -7.59 -8.43 4.04
C GLU A 63 -7.96 -6.95 3.86
N ALA A 64 -7.87 -6.21 4.97
CA ALA A 64 -8.25 -4.82 5.09
C ALA A 64 -7.50 -3.90 4.12
N GLY A 65 -8.12 -3.63 2.98
CA GLY A 65 -7.89 -2.39 2.24
C GLY A 65 -8.66 -1.28 2.98
N ALA A 66 -7.99 -0.19 3.33
CA ALA A 66 -8.63 1.01 3.84
C ALA A 66 -9.82 1.35 2.94
N ALA A 67 -11.02 1.52 3.54
CA ALA A 67 -12.20 1.96 2.82
C ALA A 67 -11.89 3.29 2.13
N GLU A 68 -11.57 3.23 0.84
CA GLU A 68 -11.68 4.41 -0.02
C GLU A 68 -13.18 4.71 -0.07
N GLU A 69 -13.59 5.89 0.45
CA GLU A 69 -14.87 6.47 0.04
C GLU A 69 -15.00 6.21 -1.45
N GLN A 70 -16.15 5.72 -1.88
CA GLN A 70 -16.42 5.51 -3.31
C GLN A 70 -16.40 6.87 -3.99
N VAL A 71 -15.20 7.35 -4.25
CA VAL A 71 -14.96 8.61 -4.94
C VAL A 71 -15.34 8.36 -6.40
N ASP A 72 -16.27 9.12 -6.90
CA ASP A 72 -16.60 9.14 -8.33
C ASP A 72 -15.38 9.64 -9.10
N PHE A 73 -14.49 8.70 -9.46
CA PHE A 73 -13.24 9.03 -10.13
C PHE A 73 -13.44 9.73 -11.48
N PRO A 74 -14.42 9.37 -12.32
CA PRO A 74 -14.79 10.16 -13.50
C PRO A 74 -15.08 11.63 -13.19
N ALA A 75 -15.82 11.93 -12.12
CA ALA A 75 -16.11 13.32 -11.72
C ALA A 75 -14.84 14.04 -11.25
N LEU A 76 -13.97 13.36 -10.49
CA LEU A 76 -12.67 13.90 -10.11
C LEU A 76 -11.77 14.19 -11.31
N LEU A 77 -11.75 13.28 -12.27
CA LEU A 77 -10.94 13.44 -13.48
C LEU A 77 -11.43 14.62 -14.33
N ALA A 78 -12.76 14.80 -14.42
CA ALA A 78 -13.35 15.94 -15.13
C ALA A 78 -13.02 17.29 -14.48
N ALA A 79 -12.77 17.32 -13.17
CA ALA A 79 -12.37 18.51 -12.41
C ALA A 79 -10.85 18.62 -12.20
N ALA A 80 -10.07 17.70 -12.74
CA ALA A 80 -8.64 17.60 -12.48
C ALA A 80 -7.84 18.75 -13.13
N ASP A 81 -6.76 19.16 -12.45
CA ASP A 81 -5.85 20.19 -12.92
C ASP A 81 -4.54 19.58 -13.47
N PRO A 82 -4.30 19.63 -14.79
CA PRO A 82 -3.06 19.13 -15.38
C PRO A 82 -1.80 19.82 -14.83
N ALA A 83 -1.87 21.10 -14.43
CA ALA A 83 -0.71 21.81 -13.86
C ALA A 83 -0.37 21.28 -12.45
N ALA A 84 -1.36 20.88 -11.67
CA ALA A 84 -1.16 20.13 -10.42
C ALA A 84 -0.61 18.72 -10.73
N GLY A 85 -1.09 18.08 -11.80
CA GLY A 85 -0.60 16.79 -12.28
C GLY A 85 0.87 16.77 -12.65
N GLU A 86 1.36 17.81 -13.29
CA GLU A 86 2.79 17.98 -13.59
C GLU A 86 3.65 17.97 -12.31
N LYS A 87 3.17 18.62 -11.25
CA LYS A 87 3.85 18.59 -9.95
C LYS A 87 3.88 17.17 -9.36
N VAL A 88 2.76 16.45 -9.46
CA VAL A 88 2.69 15.04 -9.03
C VAL A 88 3.63 14.17 -9.87
N PHE A 89 3.72 14.40 -11.19
CA PHE A 89 4.66 13.71 -12.09
C PHE A 89 6.12 13.87 -11.66
N GLY A 90 6.44 14.91 -10.90
CA GLY A 90 7.74 15.06 -10.26
C GLY A 90 8.23 13.81 -9.52
N LYS A 91 7.32 12.99 -8.98
CA LYS A 91 7.61 11.71 -8.30
C LYS A 91 7.97 10.58 -9.29
N CYS A 92 7.62 10.73 -10.57
CA CYS A 92 7.74 9.72 -11.61
C CYS A 92 8.96 9.96 -12.52
N LYS A 93 9.35 11.24 -12.72
CA LYS A 93 10.35 11.68 -13.69
C LYS A 93 11.77 11.13 -13.48
N SER A 94 12.07 10.64 -12.27
CA SER A 94 13.36 9.99 -11.99
C SER A 94 13.53 8.67 -12.75
N CYS A 95 12.41 7.98 -12.99
CA CYS A 95 12.40 6.68 -13.66
C CYS A 95 11.75 6.72 -15.04
N HIS A 96 10.78 7.61 -15.27
CA HIS A 96 10.01 7.72 -16.50
C HIS A 96 10.32 9.03 -17.25
N LYS A 97 10.41 8.94 -18.57
CA LYS A 97 10.61 10.08 -19.46
C LYS A 97 9.35 10.35 -20.28
N LEU A 98 9.24 11.57 -20.82
CA LEU A 98 8.12 12.01 -21.69
C LEU A 98 8.59 12.42 -23.08
N ASP A 99 9.80 12.00 -23.47
CA ASP A 99 10.46 12.36 -24.72
C ASP A 99 10.81 11.13 -25.58
N GLY A 100 10.13 10.00 -25.34
CA GLY A 100 10.41 8.73 -25.99
C GLY A 100 11.69 8.04 -25.53
N SER A 101 12.50 8.68 -24.71
CA SER A 101 13.76 8.09 -24.26
C SER A 101 13.55 7.08 -23.15
N LYS A 102 14.48 6.12 -23.04
CA LYS A 102 14.46 5.09 -22.02
C LYS A 102 14.99 5.63 -20.70
N GLY A 103 14.30 5.26 -19.60
CA GLY A 103 14.77 5.46 -18.24
C GLY A 103 14.89 4.11 -17.51
N THR A 104 14.87 4.14 -16.19
CA THR A 104 14.72 2.92 -15.37
C THR A 104 13.34 2.27 -15.61
N GLY A 105 12.34 3.08 -15.93
CA GLY A 105 11.01 2.68 -16.37
C GLY A 105 10.79 2.97 -17.87
N PRO A 106 9.69 2.48 -18.47
CA PRO A 106 9.31 2.82 -19.84
C PRO A 106 8.95 4.29 -19.94
N HIS A 107 9.06 4.87 -21.15
CA HIS A 107 8.59 6.23 -21.40
C HIS A 107 7.07 6.34 -21.28
N LEU A 108 6.56 7.50 -20.84
CA LEU A 108 5.13 7.72 -20.59
C LEU A 108 4.47 8.71 -21.54
N ASP A 109 5.21 9.29 -22.51
CA ASP A 109 4.60 10.01 -23.61
C ASP A 109 3.66 9.10 -24.39
N GLY A 110 2.45 9.54 -24.72
CA GLY A 110 1.43 8.73 -25.37
C GLY A 110 0.99 7.50 -24.57
N VAL A 111 1.10 7.50 -23.24
CA VAL A 111 0.73 6.35 -22.41
C VAL A 111 -0.77 6.13 -22.39
N MET A 112 -1.59 7.17 -22.52
CA MET A 112 -3.03 7.04 -22.44
C MET A 112 -3.59 6.25 -23.62
N GLY A 113 -4.42 5.23 -23.31
CA GLY A 113 -4.97 4.28 -24.28
C GLY A 113 -3.95 3.26 -24.81
N ARG A 114 -2.68 3.38 -24.48
CA ARG A 114 -1.63 2.46 -24.94
C ARG A 114 -1.77 1.09 -24.26
N PRO A 115 -1.59 -0.05 -25.00
CA PRO A 115 -1.63 -1.37 -24.39
C PRO A 115 -0.56 -1.53 -23.30
N VAL A 116 -0.93 -2.22 -22.23
CA VAL A 116 0.00 -2.52 -21.13
C VAL A 116 1.19 -3.35 -21.65
N ALA A 117 2.37 -3.06 -21.15
CA ALA A 117 3.63 -3.72 -21.53
C ALA A 117 3.99 -3.66 -23.03
N SER A 118 3.52 -2.64 -23.77
CA SER A 118 3.67 -2.55 -25.22
C SER A 118 4.92 -1.80 -25.70
N VAL A 119 5.70 -1.15 -24.83
CA VAL A 119 6.95 -0.49 -25.25
C VAL A 119 7.98 -1.56 -25.62
N ALA A 120 8.27 -1.68 -26.92
CA ALA A 120 9.02 -2.80 -27.50
C ALA A 120 10.41 -3.00 -26.88
N ASP A 121 11.08 -1.91 -26.55
CA ASP A 121 12.46 -1.93 -26.06
C ASP A 121 12.57 -1.95 -24.53
N PHE A 122 11.49 -2.22 -23.81
CA PHE A 122 11.51 -2.27 -22.35
C PHE A 122 11.26 -3.69 -21.84
N ALA A 123 12.13 -4.15 -20.93
CA ALA A 123 12.03 -5.49 -20.35
C ALA A 123 11.03 -5.51 -19.17
N TYR A 124 9.76 -5.67 -19.47
CA TYR A 124 8.69 -5.77 -18.47
C TYR A 124 8.82 -7.03 -17.61
N SER A 125 8.24 -7.01 -16.40
CA SER A 125 8.05 -8.20 -15.57
C SER A 125 6.96 -9.09 -16.16
N GLU A 126 6.97 -10.38 -15.82
CA GLU A 126 5.93 -11.32 -16.26
C GLU A 126 4.55 -10.90 -15.76
N GLY A 127 4.45 -10.40 -14.49
CA GLY A 127 3.20 -9.86 -13.96
C GLY A 127 2.65 -8.70 -14.80
N MET A 128 3.52 -7.78 -15.27
CA MET A 128 3.09 -6.66 -16.10
C MET A 128 2.64 -7.12 -17.50
N LYS A 129 3.31 -8.10 -18.09
CA LYS A 129 2.90 -8.70 -19.37
C LYS A 129 1.58 -9.45 -19.26
N ALA A 130 1.37 -10.15 -18.15
CA ALA A 130 0.14 -10.91 -17.90
C ALA A 130 -1.05 -10.03 -17.52
N HIS A 131 -0.82 -8.79 -17.03
CA HIS A 131 -1.87 -7.88 -16.61
C HIS A 131 -2.83 -7.54 -17.76
N GLY A 132 -2.29 -7.28 -18.95
CA GLY A 132 -3.08 -7.01 -20.16
C GLY A 132 -3.88 -5.69 -20.10
N GLY A 133 -4.74 -5.49 -21.11
CA GLY A 133 -5.57 -4.28 -21.22
C GLY A 133 -4.80 -3.05 -21.71
N ASN A 134 -5.41 -1.88 -21.54
CA ASN A 134 -4.85 -0.60 -21.92
C ASN A 134 -4.73 0.32 -20.70
N TRP A 135 -3.84 1.31 -20.82
CA TRP A 135 -3.70 2.37 -19.82
C TRP A 135 -4.79 3.44 -20.01
N ASP A 136 -6.06 3.02 -19.86
CA ASP A 136 -7.18 3.97 -19.77
C ASP A 136 -7.23 4.60 -18.37
N PRO A 137 -7.94 5.72 -18.18
CA PRO A 137 -7.96 6.44 -16.90
C PRO A 137 -8.31 5.55 -15.70
N GLU A 138 -9.31 4.70 -15.83
CA GLU A 138 -9.78 3.85 -14.72
C GLU A 138 -8.77 2.76 -14.34
N PRO A 139 -8.28 1.89 -15.25
CA PRO A 139 -7.22 0.94 -14.92
C PRO A 139 -5.96 1.62 -14.39
N LEU A 140 -5.59 2.77 -14.95
CA LEU A 140 -4.38 3.48 -14.55
C LEU A 140 -4.51 4.04 -13.12
N GLN A 141 -5.67 4.60 -12.74
CA GLN A 141 -5.86 5.10 -11.39
C GLN A 141 -5.82 3.97 -10.36
N VAL A 142 -6.38 2.79 -10.67
CA VAL A 142 -6.31 1.61 -9.81
C VAL A 142 -4.85 1.17 -9.63
N PHE A 143 -4.11 1.05 -10.74
CA PHE A 143 -2.67 0.71 -10.70
C PHE A 143 -1.85 1.72 -9.89
N LEU A 144 -2.13 3.01 -10.03
CA LEU A 144 -1.43 4.07 -9.31
C LEU A 144 -1.75 4.10 -7.82
N THR A 145 -2.82 3.49 -7.36
CA THR A 145 -3.16 3.38 -5.93
C THR A 145 -2.18 2.46 -5.20
N ASP A 146 -1.92 1.28 -5.76
CA ASP A 146 -0.97 0.29 -5.25
C ASP A 146 -0.40 -0.57 -6.40
N PRO A 147 0.69 -0.13 -7.03
CA PRO A 147 1.27 -0.86 -8.16
C PRO A 147 1.66 -2.31 -7.87
N LYS A 148 2.11 -2.60 -6.64
CA LYS A 148 2.54 -3.94 -6.27
C LYS A 148 1.37 -4.87 -5.94
N GLY A 149 0.31 -4.33 -5.36
CA GLY A 149 -0.92 -5.07 -5.10
C GLY A 149 -1.66 -5.39 -6.39
N VAL A 150 -1.75 -4.42 -7.32
CA VAL A 150 -2.44 -4.61 -8.61
C VAL A 150 -1.65 -5.51 -9.57
N VAL A 151 -0.32 -5.36 -9.61
CA VAL A 151 0.56 -6.18 -10.47
C VAL A 151 1.66 -6.83 -9.63
N PRO A 152 1.40 -8.01 -9.05
CA PRO A 152 2.41 -8.75 -8.30
C PRO A 152 3.65 -9.01 -9.15
N GLY A 153 4.82 -8.82 -8.56
CA GLY A 153 6.09 -8.98 -9.27
C GLY A 153 6.45 -7.83 -10.23
N THR A 154 5.73 -6.71 -10.20
CA THR A 154 6.14 -5.51 -10.95
C THR A 154 7.53 -5.05 -10.53
N LYS A 155 8.34 -4.61 -11.50
CA LYS A 155 9.65 -4.00 -11.24
C LYS A 155 9.55 -2.56 -10.72
N MET A 156 8.36 -1.96 -10.76
CA MET A 156 8.11 -0.60 -10.28
C MET A 156 8.15 -0.57 -8.75
N SER A 157 9.13 0.11 -8.17
CA SER A 157 9.29 0.25 -6.71
C SER A 157 8.63 1.53 -6.20
N PHE A 158 7.38 1.76 -6.56
CA PHE A 158 6.58 2.91 -6.14
C PHE A 158 5.50 2.46 -5.15
N ALA A 159 5.30 3.25 -4.08
CA ALA A 159 4.34 2.94 -3.02
C ALA A 159 2.88 3.30 -3.38
N GLY A 160 2.68 3.92 -4.54
CA GLY A 160 1.39 4.39 -4.99
C GLY A 160 1.04 5.82 -4.54
N LEU A 161 -0.03 6.35 -5.14
CA LEU A 161 -0.64 7.63 -4.80
C LEU A 161 -1.94 7.37 -4.04
N LYS A 162 -1.93 7.62 -2.73
CA LYS A 162 -3.10 7.33 -1.89
C LYS A 162 -4.24 8.33 -2.10
N LYS A 163 -3.92 9.59 -2.47
CA LYS A 163 -4.93 10.63 -2.69
C LYS A 163 -5.55 10.49 -4.09
N PRO A 164 -6.88 10.34 -4.19
CA PRO A 164 -7.57 10.22 -5.49
C PRO A 164 -7.39 11.46 -6.37
N GLU A 165 -7.34 12.65 -5.78
CA GLU A 165 -7.11 13.91 -6.50
C GLU A 165 -5.72 13.95 -7.17
N ASP A 166 -4.67 13.45 -6.47
CA ASP A 166 -3.33 13.35 -7.05
C ASP A 166 -3.32 12.41 -8.26
N ARG A 167 -4.08 11.29 -8.20
CA ARG A 167 -4.20 10.36 -9.31
C ARG A 167 -4.94 10.98 -10.49
N ALA A 168 -6.08 11.65 -10.23
CA ALA A 168 -6.85 12.34 -11.25
C ALA A 168 -6.03 13.44 -11.94
N ASN A 169 -5.35 14.30 -11.16
CA ASN A 169 -4.50 15.36 -11.69
C ASN A 169 -3.35 14.80 -12.54
N LEU A 170 -2.67 13.73 -12.05
CA LEU A 170 -1.60 13.09 -12.81
C LEU A 170 -2.11 12.50 -14.13
N ILE A 171 -3.26 11.84 -14.14
CA ILE A 171 -3.86 11.27 -15.34
C ILE A 171 -4.25 12.37 -16.32
N ALA A 172 -4.86 13.47 -15.84
CA ALA A 172 -5.17 14.62 -16.67
C ALA A 172 -3.89 15.21 -17.31
N TYR A 173 -2.79 15.30 -16.56
CA TYR A 173 -1.50 15.72 -17.13
C TYR A 173 -1.00 14.75 -18.19
N LEU A 174 -1.02 13.43 -17.94
CA LEU A 174 -0.58 12.42 -18.90
C LEU A 174 -1.42 12.40 -20.19
N GLN A 175 -2.66 12.86 -20.15
CA GLN A 175 -3.49 13.06 -21.35
C GLN A 175 -3.00 14.20 -22.23
N THR A 176 -2.26 15.16 -21.68
CA THR A 176 -1.69 16.30 -22.44
C THR A 176 -0.35 16.00 -23.09
N VAL A 177 0.34 14.94 -22.65
CA VAL A 177 1.70 14.58 -23.13
C VAL A 177 1.62 13.38 -24.08
N ASN A 178 1.27 13.65 -25.31
CA ASN A 178 1.20 12.68 -26.42
C ASN A 178 2.38 12.80 -27.34
#